data_b36ec297c61691955823a07b47e90eb0
#
_entry.id   b36ec297c61691955823a07b47e90eb0
#
_cell.length_a   1.000
_cell.length_b   1.000
_cell.length_c   1.000
_cell.angle_alpha   90.00
_cell.angle_beta   90.00
_cell.angle_gamma   90.00
#
_symmetry.space_group_name_H-M   'P 1'
#
loop_
_entity.id
_entity.type
_entity.pdbx_description
1 polymer ?
#
loop_
_entity_poly.entity_id
_entity_poly.type
_entity_poly.pdbx_seq_one_letter_code
_entity_poly.pdbx_strand_id
1 'polypeptide(L)'
;MYVQPESGFERHMLVWLEEDGWRAVQGLARQEHKPALKLWEGQDWPAVVRRMDIDARDDEVCLGLPLPPDENSGEKVRVSIRAHVGHISRAAPAVDLRAALRSSGPWRERLAALERDAAGMGLRVYGSLAMQALTGLLYVSQNSDVDVLFHPTSRKQLDDGMEVLSRHAAQLPLDGEIVFPGGQAVSWKEWRMAIAHPAKVIVKELRSVRLADTASLLATLEDA
;
A
#
# COMPACT_ATOMS: atom_id res chain seq x y z
N MET A 1 -9.61 12.07 -20.30
CA MET A 1 -10.68 11.99 -19.27
C MET A 1 -10.37 10.76 -18.44
N TYR A 2 -10.01 10.95 -17.16
CA TYR A 2 -9.73 9.84 -16.25
C TYR A 2 -11.04 9.09 -15.94
N VAL A 3 -11.01 7.77 -16.11
CA VAL A 3 -12.11 6.90 -15.68
C VAL A 3 -11.75 6.42 -14.27
N GLN A 4 -12.57 6.78 -13.29
CA GLN A 4 -12.42 6.24 -11.93
C GLN A 4 -12.39 4.72 -11.98
N PRO A 5 -11.56 4.04 -11.15
CA PRO A 5 -11.68 2.60 -11.00
C PRO A 5 -13.13 2.24 -10.64
N GLU A 6 -13.67 1.23 -11.26
CA GLU A 6 -15.06 0.76 -10.99
C GLU A 6 -15.29 0.45 -9.51
N SER A 7 -14.25 0.00 -8.80
CA SER A 7 -14.25 -0.27 -7.36
C SER A 7 -14.01 0.96 -6.47
N GLY A 8 -13.76 2.15 -7.05
CA GLY A 8 -13.33 3.33 -6.30
C GLY A 8 -11.86 3.30 -5.89
N PHE A 9 -11.46 4.16 -4.94
CA PHE A 9 -10.10 4.18 -4.41
C PHE A 9 -9.94 3.20 -3.26
N GLU A 10 -8.79 2.52 -3.24
CA GLU A 10 -8.37 1.64 -2.14
C GLU A 10 -7.07 2.16 -1.53
N ARG A 11 -6.83 1.80 -0.26
CA ARG A 11 -5.57 2.13 0.41
C ARG A 11 -4.38 1.55 -0.36
N HIS A 12 -3.28 2.30 -0.38
CA HIS A 12 -2.04 1.95 -1.08
C HIS A 12 -2.08 2.03 -2.61
N MET A 13 -3.22 2.36 -3.23
CA MET A 13 -3.24 2.69 -4.66
C MET A 13 -2.35 3.89 -4.95
N LEU A 14 -1.82 3.92 -6.15
CA LEU A 14 -0.97 4.99 -6.68
C LEU A 14 -1.82 5.95 -7.50
N VAL A 15 -1.64 7.24 -7.28
CA VAL A 15 -2.42 8.29 -7.93
C VAL A 15 -1.49 9.37 -8.48
N TRP A 16 -1.71 9.76 -9.73
CA TRP A 16 -1.06 10.88 -10.38
C TRP A 16 -2.04 12.03 -10.54
N LEU A 17 -1.60 13.24 -10.26
CA LEU A 17 -2.41 14.44 -10.37
C LEU A 17 -2.15 15.14 -11.70
N GLU A 18 -3.17 15.82 -12.22
CA GLU A 18 -3.02 16.80 -13.28
C GLU A 18 -2.35 18.08 -12.76
N GLU A 19 -1.91 18.95 -13.66
CA GLU A 19 -1.27 20.23 -13.33
C GLU A 19 -2.13 21.09 -12.38
N ASP A 20 -3.44 21.15 -12.63
CA ASP A 20 -4.37 21.89 -11.77
C ASP A 20 -4.48 21.24 -10.36
N GLY A 21 -4.41 19.93 -10.28
CA GLY A 21 -4.35 19.20 -9.00
C GLY A 21 -3.08 19.53 -8.21
N TRP A 22 -1.92 19.51 -8.86
CA TRP A 22 -0.67 19.92 -8.22
C TRP A 22 -0.69 21.36 -7.77
N ARG A 23 -1.21 22.27 -8.60
CA ARG A 23 -1.37 23.69 -8.26
C ARG A 23 -2.26 23.86 -7.02
N ALA A 24 -3.40 23.16 -6.96
CA ALA A 24 -4.31 23.23 -5.83
C ALA A 24 -3.66 22.73 -4.53
N VAL A 25 -3.01 21.54 -4.54
CA VAL A 25 -2.38 21.00 -3.33
C VAL A 25 -1.18 21.81 -2.86
N GLN A 26 -0.38 22.37 -3.78
CA GLN A 26 0.73 23.28 -3.44
C GLN A 26 0.25 24.59 -2.83
N GLY A 27 -0.91 25.09 -3.28
CA GLY A 27 -1.55 26.29 -2.72
C GLY A 27 -1.92 26.14 -1.24
N LEU A 28 -2.34 24.94 -0.84
CA LEU A 28 -2.77 24.62 0.53
C LEU A 28 -1.64 24.08 1.43
N ALA A 29 -0.53 23.65 0.83
CA ALA A 29 0.56 23.01 1.55
C ALA A 29 1.34 23.99 2.44
N ARG A 30 1.84 23.45 3.56
CA ARG A 30 2.81 24.16 4.39
C ARG A 30 4.06 24.50 3.58
N GLN A 31 4.69 25.64 3.90
CA GLN A 31 5.85 26.12 3.14
C GLN A 31 7.01 25.11 3.09
N GLU A 32 7.23 24.39 4.18
CA GLU A 32 8.25 23.34 4.31
C GLU A 32 8.05 22.15 3.37
N HIS A 33 6.80 21.86 2.97
CA HIS A 33 6.47 20.73 2.09
C HIS A 33 6.49 21.10 0.59
N LYS A 34 6.46 22.38 0.24
CA LYS A 34 6.39 22.84 -1.17
C LYS A 34 7.53 22.33 -2.03
N PRO A 35 8.80 22.27 -1.57
CA PRO A 35 9.88 21.70 -2.38
C PRO A 35 9.64 20.23 -2.75
N ALA A 36 9.13 19.43 -1.81
CA ALA A 36 8.81 18.02 -2.06
C ALA A 36 7.67 17.87 -3.07
N LEU A 37 6.60 18.65 -2.96
CA LEU A 37 5.48 18.64 -3.91
C LEU A 37 5.93 19.01 -5.33
N LYS A 38 6.79 20.02 -5.48
CA LYS A 38 7.36 20.41 -6.78
C LYS A 38 8.25 19.30 -7.37
N LEU A 39 9.02 18.61 -6.52
CA LEU A 39 9.83 17.49 -6.98
C LEU A 39 8.95 16.35 -7.49
N TRP A 40 7.88 15.99 -6.75
CA TRP A 40 6.94 14.95 -7.16
C TRP A 40 6.27 15.26 -8.49
N GLU A 41 5.75 16.47 -8.64
CA GLU A 41 5.17 16.97 -9.90
C GLU A 41 6.19 16.89 -11.04
N GLY A 42 7.39 17.45 -10.86
CA GLY A 42 8.42 17.51 -11.90
C GLY A 42 8.96 16.15 -12.33
N GLN A 43 8.87 15.12 -11.49
CA GLN A 43 9.30 13.76 -11.77
C GLN A 43 8.15 12.85 -12.21
N ASP A 44 6.92 13.34 -12.26
CA ASP A 44 5.70 12.55 -12.50
C ASP A 44 5.61 11.33 -11.55
N TRP A 45 5.97 11.50 -10.27
CA TRP A 45 5.85 10.45 -9.28
C TRP A 45 4.44 10.38 -8.69
N PRO A 46 3.92 9.17 -8.39
CA PRO A 46 2.60 9.04 -7.80
C PRO A 46 2.57 9.44 -6.33
N ALA A 47 1.44 9.96 -5.89
CA ALA A 47 1.04 9.97 -4.50
C ALA A 47 0.37 8.62 -4.14
N VAL A 48 0.33 8.29 -2.85
CA VAL A 48 -0.22 7.02 -2.35
C VAL A 48 -1.55 7.28 -1.65
N VAL A 49 -2.60 6.55 -2.01
CA VAL A 49 -3.89 6.62 -1.32
C VAL A 49 -3.72 6.16 0.12
N ARG A 50 -4.06 7.03 1.06
CA ARG A 50 -4.09 6.73 2.49
C ARG A 50 -5.53 6.66 3.00
N ARG A 51 -5.71 6.28 4.25
CA ARG A 51 -7.02 6.36 4.89
C ARG A 51 -7.57 7.78 4.79
N MET A 52 -8.86 7.87 4.48
CA MET A 52 -9.56 9.16 4.42
C MET A 52 -9.61 9.82 5.78
N ASP A 53 -9.44 11.13 5.81
CA ASP A 53 -9.68 11.93 7.00
C ASP A 53 -11.20 11.96 7.29
N ILE A 54 -11.56 12.15 8.55
CA ILE A 54 -12.97 12.12 8.98
C ILE A 54 -13.80 13.24 8.34
N ASP A 55 -13.16 14.33 7.99
CA ASP A 55 -13.75 15.53 7.38
C ASP A 55 -13.50 15.61 5.86
N ALA A 56 -12.95 14.55 5.25
CA ALA A 56 -12.78 14.49 3.80
C ALA A 56 -14.14 14.36 3.09
N ARG A 57 -14.34 15.19 2.07
CA ARG A 57 -15.56 15.18 1.25
C ARG A 57 -15.58 13.95 0.34
N ASP A 58 -16.76 13.65 -0.24
CA ASP A 58 -16.92 12.51 -1.14
C ASP A 58 -16.24 12.72 -2.51
N ASP A 59 -16.00 13.98 -2.88
CA ASP A 59 -15.27 14.36 -4.09
C ASP A 59 -13.75 14.53 -3.87
N GLU A 60 -13.24 14.16 -2.69
CA GLU A 60 -11.83 14.22 -2.33
C GLU A 60 -11.22 12.84 -2.13
N VAL A 61 -9.93 12.73 -2.43
CA VAL A 61 -9.09 11.60 -2.06
C VAL A 61 -7.94 12.06 -1.17
N CYS A 62 -7.72 11.34 -0.07
CA CYS A 62 -6.61 11.61 0.83
C CYS A 62 -5.37 10.84 0.38
N LEU A 63 -4.31 11.59 0.10
CA LEU A 63 -3.06 11.07 -0.44
C LEU A 63 -1.89 11.36 0.50
N GLY A 64 -0.86 10.56 0.40
CA GLY A 64 0.42 10.75 1.07
C GLY A 64 1.58 10.74 0.08
N LEU A 65 2.54 11.62 0.30
CA LEU A 65 3.85 11.57 -0.35
C LEU A 65 4.85 11.10 0.70
N PRO A 66 5.28 9.83 0.68
CA PRO A 66 6.32 9.36 1.58
C PRO A 66 7.66 9.91 1.07
N LEU A 67 8.30 10.79 1.84
CA LEU A 67 9.64 11.27 1.51
C LEU A 67 10.68 10.18 1.85
N PRO A 68 11.83 10.15 1.14
CA PRO A 68 12.94 9.29 1.54
C PRO A 68 13.33 9.60 3.00
N PRO A 69 13.80 8.58 3.74
CA PRO A 69 14.31 8.82 5.08
C PRO A 69 15.41 9.88 5.06
N ASP A 70 15.41 10.76 6.06
CA ASP A 70 16.51 11.72 6.24
C ASP A 70 17.84 10.97 6.44
N GLU A 71 18.87 11.36 5.73
CA GLU A 71 20.16 10.66 5.70
C GLU A 71 20.87 10.64 7.09
N ASN A 72 20.60 11.62 7.93
CA ASN A 72 21.25 11.77 9.24
C ASN A 72 20.43 11.16 10.37
N SER A 73 19.12 11.43 10.39
CA SER A 73 18.23 11.01 11.48
C SER A 73 17.50 9.70 11.18
N GLY A 74 17.36 9.31 9.91
CA GLY A 74 16.52 8.20 9.48
C GLY A 74 15.02 8.49 9.57
N GLU A 75 14.64 9.73 9.89
CA GLU A 75 13.24 10.12 10.02
C GLU A 75 12.49 9.99 8.70
N LYS A 76 11.30 9.40 8.77
CA LYS A 76 10.41 9.19 7.61
C LYS A 76 9.26 10.19 7.65
N VAL A 77 9.36 11.23 6.86
CA VAL A 77 8.30 12.23 6.71
C VAL A 77 7.28 11.76 5.66
N ARG A 78 6.00 11.91 5.97
CA ARG A 78 4.90 11.69 5.04
C ARG A 78 4.10 12.97 4.89
N VAL A 79 4.20 13.60 3.72
CA VAL A 79 3.42 14.79 3.41
C VAL A 79 1.99 14.36 3.09
N SER A 80 1.04 14.79 3.92
CA SER A 80 -0.39 14.51 3.70
C SER A 80 -0.99 15.61 2.84
N ILE A 81 -1.70 15.20 1.78
CA ILE A 81 -2.44 16.09 0.91
C ILE A 81 -3.85 15.56 0.66
N ARG A 82 -4.74 16.44 0.21
CA ARG A 82 -6.07 16.09 -0.33
C ARG A 82 -6.18 16.61 -1.74
N ALA A 83 -6.73 15.81 -2.62
CA ALA A 83 -6.96 16.19 -4.00
C ALA A 83 -8.43 15.94 -4.37
N HIS A 84 -8.99 16.81 -5.19
CA HIS A 84 -10.30 16.58 -5.80
C HIS A 84 -10.18 15.44 -6.82
N VAL A 85 -11.15 14.52 -6.84
CA VAL A 85 -11.12 13.36 -7.74
C VAL A 85 -11.04 13.74 -9.22
N GLY A 86 -11.62 14.87 -9.60
CA GLY A 86 -11.54 15.42 -10.95
C GLY A 86 -10.15 15.94 -11.38
N HIS A 87 -9.20 16.04 -10.44
CA HIS A 87 -7.80 16.43 -10.72
C HIS A 87 -6.86 15.23 -10.81
N ILE A 88 -7.40 14.01 -10.85
CA ILE A 88 -6.61 12.80 -11.00
C ILE A 88 -6.46 12.50 -12.48
N SER A 89 -5.23 12.42 -12.95
CA SER A 89 -4.92 12.04 -14.34
C SER A 89 -4.90 10.53 -14.52
N ARG A 90 -4.44 9.80 -13.49
CA ARG A 90 -4.23 8.35 -13.53
C ARG A 90 -4.27 7.76 -12.12
N ALA A 91 -4.78 6.53 -11.99
CA ALA A 91 -4.60 5.70 -10.80
C ALA A 91 -4.17 4.29 -11.21
N ALA A 92 -3.45 3.63 -10.32
CA ALA A 92 -3.00 2.25 -10.48
C ALA A 92 -2.99 1.53 -9.12
N PRO A 93 -3.10 0.21 -9.11
CA PRO A 93 -2.86 -0.57 -7.89
C PRO A 93 -1.45 -0.35 -7.34
N ALA A 94 -1.19 -0.77 -6.10
CA ALA A 94 0.14 -0.81 -5.53
C ALA A 94 1.13 -1.57 -6.44
N VAL A 95 2.43 -1.35 -6.25
CA VAL A 95 3.49 -1.91 -7.12
C VAL A 95 3.47 -3.44 -7.08
N ASP A 96 3.51 -4.08 -8.24
CA ASP A 96 3.66 -5.53 -8.33
C ASP A 96 5.00 -5.97 -7.73
N LEU A 97 5.01 -7.09 -6.95
CA LEU A 97 6.21 -7.59 -6.31
C LEU A 97 7.34 -7.83 -7.31
N ARG A 98 7.03 -8.42 -8.47
CA ARG A 98 8.00 -8.70 -9.54
C ARG A 98 8.64 -7.42 -10.08
N ALA A 99 7.85 -6.35 -10.23
CA ALA A 99 8.37 -5.05 -10.67
C ALA A 99 9.35 -4.44 -9.66
N ALA A 100 9.11 -4.64 -8.37
CA ALA A 100 9.95 -4.12 -7.29
C ALA A 100 11.27 -4.88 -7.09
N LEU A 101 11.44 -6.09 -7.64
CA LEU A 101 12.66 -6.91 -7.43
C LEU A 101 13.95 -6.20 -7.81
N ARG A 102 13.92 -5.33 -8.82
CA ARG A 102 15.12 -4.60 -9.28
C ARG A 102 15.65 -3.62 -8.23
N SER A 103 14.77 -3.13 -7.39
CA SER A 103 15.04 -2.10 -6.36
C SER A 103 15.16 -2.68 -4.95
N SER A 104 15.13 -4.00 -4.80
CA SER A 104 15.02 -4.68 -3.50
C SER A 104 16.33 -4.83 -2.72
N GLY A 105 17.46 -4.32 -3.26
CA GLY A 105 18.75 -4.28 -2.55
C GLY A 105 19.18 -5.65 -2.00
N PRO A 106 19.45 -5.73 -0.68
CA PRO A 106 19.99 -6.95 -0.06
C PRO A 106 19.01 -8.13 -0.03
N TRP A 107 17.72 -7.90 -0.30
CA TRP A 107 16.69 -8.96 -0.27
C TRP A 107 16.35 -9.54 -1.63
N ARG A 108 17.03 -9.12 -2.68
CA ARG A 108 16.67 -9.45 -4.08
C ARG A 108 16.46 -10.95 -4.30
N GLU A 109 17.37 -11.79 -3.86
CA GLU A 109 17.29 -13.23 -4.08
C GLU A 109 16.14 -13.87 -3.31
N ARG A 110 15.95 -13.44 -2.03
CA ARG A 110 14.88 -13.94 -1.17
C ARG A 110 13.50 -13.47 -1.65
N LEU A 111 13.40 -12.23 -2.11
CA LEU A 111 12.15 -11.70 -2.70
C LEU A 111 11.85 -12.35 -4.06
N ALA A 112 12.88 -12.68 -4.85
CA ALA A 112 12.67 -13.46 -6.08
C ALA A 112 12.21 -14.90 -5.78
N ALA A 113 12.63 -15.49 -4.66
CA ALA A 113 12.10 -16.78 -4.20
C ALA A 113 10.62 -16.65 -3.77
N LEU A 114 10.29 -15.61 -2.98
CA LEU A 114 8.90 -15.34 -2.61
C LEU A 114 8.01 -15.12 -3.85
N GLU A 115 8.46 -14.36 -4.83
CA GLU A 115 7.70 -14.11 -6.07
C GLU A 115 7.41 -15.41 -6.84
N ARG A 116 8.40 -16.31 -6.93
CA ARG A 116 8.20 -17.63 -7.57
C ARG A 116 7.21 -18.50 -6.81
N ASP A 117 7.35 -18.58 -5.48
CA ASP A 117 6.49 -19.41 -4.65
C ASP A 117 5.04 -18.87 -4.57
N ALA A 118 4.89 -17.54 -4.72
CA ALA A 118 3.61 -16.85 -4.76
C ALA A 118 3.07 -16.66 -6.18
N ALA A 119 3.57 -17.42 -7.16
CA ALA A 119 3.11 -17.30 -8.55
C ALA A 119 1.59 -17.49 -8.66
N GLY A 120 0.91 -16.54 -9.32
CA GLY A 120 -0.56 -16.53 -9.45
C GLY A 120 -1.32 -15.92 -8.28
N MET A 121 -0.65 -15.56 -7.17
CA MET A 121 -1.30 -14.89 -6.03
C MET A 121 -1.40 -13.37 -6.17
N GLY A 122 -0.71 -12.78 -7.14
CA GLY A 122 -0.77 -11.33 -7.41
C GLY A 122 -0.25 -10.46 -6.27
N LEU A 123 0.82 -10.90 -5.57
CA LEU A 123 1.41 -10.12 -4.47
C LEU A 123 1.88 -8.74 -4.96
N ARG A 124 1.53 -7.72 -4.20
CA ARG A 124 1.97 -6.34 -4.42
C ARG A 124 2.77 -5.87 -3.23
N VAL A 125 3.53 -4.79 -3.42
CA VAL A 125 4.30 -4.14 -2.36
C VAL A 125 3.88 -2.69 -2.20
N TYR A 126 3.99 -2.19 -0.96
CA TYR A 126 3.82 -0.78 -0.63
C TYR A 126 4.95 -0.31 0.28
N GLY A 127 4.89 0.87 0.85
CA GLY A 127 5.92 1.39 1.75
C GLY A 127 7.27 1.62 1.08
N SER A 128 8.35 1.39 1.82
CA SER A 128 9.72 1.75 1.41
C SER A 128 10.16 1.08 0.11
N LEU A 129 9.91 -0.20 -0.06
CA LEU A 129 10.31 -0.93 -1.26
C LEU A 129 9.58 -0.43 -2.51
N ALA A 130 8.27 -0.19 -2.39
CA ALA A 130 7.49 0.35 -3.51
C ALA A 130 7.97 1.76 -3.90
N MET A 131 8.20 2.63 -2.92
CA MET A 131 8.66 3.99 -3.20
C MET A 131 10.06 4.00 -3.83
N GLN A 132 10.97 3.14 -3.38
CA GLN A 132 12.28 2.99 -4.03
C GLN A 132 12.16 2.50 -5.48
N ALA A 133 11.24 1.58 -5.75
CA ALA A 133 11.01 1.08 -7.11
C ALA A 133 10.41 2.16 -8.04
N LEU A 134 9.55 3.02 -7.51
CA LEU A 134 8.86 4.07 -8.26
C LEU A 134 9.73 5.30 -8.52
N THR A 135 10.55 5.69 -7.54
CA THR A 135 11.27 6.96 -7.59
C THR A 135 12.77 6.82 -7.87
N GLY A 136 13.33 5.64 -7.63
CA GLY A 136 14.79 5.42 -7.67
C GLY A 136 15.55 6.01 -6.47
N LEU A 137 14.87 6.71 -5.55
CA LEU A 137 15.49 7.26 -4.34
C LEU A 137 15.69 6.17 -3.29
N LEU A 138 16.60 6.40 -2.35
CA LEU A 138 16.93 5.45 -1.28
C LEU A 138 15.87 5.49 -0.17
N TYR A 139 15.01 4.47 -0.10
CA TYR A 139 14.02 4.28 0.96
C TYR A 139 14.31 3.07 1.82
N VAL A 140 14.95 2.06 1.21
CA VAL A 140 15.20 0.77 1.85
C VAL A 140 16.52 0.82 2.60
N SER A 141 16.49 0.45 3.88
CA SER A 141 17.63 0.25 4.75
C SER A 141 17.65 -1.20 5.25
N GLN A 142 18.72 -1.60 5.95
CA GLN A 142 18.82 -2.94 6.55
C GLN A 142 17.71 -3.22 7.58
N ASN A 143 17.15 -2.18 8.19
CA ASN A 143 16.08 -2.26 9.19
C ASN A 143 14.68 -2.00 8.62
N SER A 144 14.54 -1.89 7.30
CA SER A 144 13.23 -1.69 6.69
C SER A 144 12.48 -3.01 6.60
N ASP A 145 11.17 -2.96 6.87
CA ASP A 145 10.27 -4.07 6.58
C ASP A 145 9.98 -4.14 5.06
N VAL A 146 9.56 -5.30 4.63
CA VAL A 146 9.00 -5.54 3.29
C VAL A 146 7.49 -5.63 3.43
N ASP A 147 6.81 -4.54 3.11
CA ASP A 147 5.37 -4.42 3.20
C ASP A 147 4.69 -5.04 1.98
N VAL A 148 3.94 -6.13 2.15
CA VAL A 148 3.21 -6.82 1.08
C VAL A 148 1.71 -6.63 1.21
N LEU A 149 1.03 -6.58 0.05
CA LEU A 149 -0.43 -6.70 -0.06
C LEU A 149 -0.78 -8.00 -0.74
N PHE A 150 -1.66 -8.75 -0.13
CA PHE A 150 -2.19 -10.01 -0.65
C PHE A 150 -3.71 -9.91 -0.77
N HIS A 151 -4.25 -10.18 -1.96
CA HIS A 151 -5.67 -10.06 -2.29
C HIS A 151 -6.25 -11.45 -2.64
N PRO A 152 -6.54 -12.31 -1.66
CA PRO A 152 -7.15 -13.59 -1.94
C PRO A 152 -8.60 -13.42 -2.42
N THR A 153 -9.00 -14.22 -3.40
CA THR A 153 -10.38 -14.28 -3.89
C THR A 153 -11.14 -15.49 -3.36
N SER A 154 -10.42 -16.53 -2.90
CA SER A 154 -11.01 -17.74 -2.32
C SER A 154 -10.33 -18.13 -1.01
N ARG A 155 -11.00 -18.98 -0.22
CA ARG A 155 -10.45 -19.54 1.03
C ARG A 155 -9.17 -20.33 0.77
N LYS A 156 -9.17 -21.15 -0.28
CA LYS A 156 -7.98 -21.91 -0.67
C LYS A 156 -6.80 -20.99 -0.99
N GLN A 157 -7.02 -19.94 -1.76
CA GLN A 157 -5.96 -18.98 -2.07
C GLN A 157 -5.45 -18.26 -0.81
N LEU A 158 -6.34 -17.94 0.13
CA LEU A 158 -5.95 -17.38 1.43
C LEU A 158 -5.03 -18.32 2.18
N ASP A 159 -5.40 -19.60 2.32
CA ASP A 159 -4.62 -20.59 3.07
C ASP A 159 -3.25 -20.84 2.42
N ASP A 160 -3.21 -21.05 1.11
CA ASP A 160 -1.97 -21.21 0.33
C ASP A 160 -1.05 -19.97 0.48
N GLY A 161 -1.62 -18.76 0.39
CA GLY A 161 -0.87 -17.52 0.54
C GLY A 161 -0.31 -17.33 1.97
N MET A 162 -1.08 -17.69 2.98
CA MET A 162 -0.64 -17.64 4.39
C MET A 162 0.51 -18.60 4.66
N GLU A 163 0.50 -19.79 4.03
CA GLU A 163 1.61 -20.73 4.12
C GLU A 163 2.87 -20.16 3.49
N VAL A 164 2.77 -19.61 2.28
CA VAL A 164 3.89 -18.97 1.56
C VAL A 164 4.46 -17.80 2.36
N LEU A 165 3.63 -16.86 2.81
CA LEU A 165 4.08 -15.71 3.60
C LEU A 165 4.76 -16.15 4.91
N SER A 166 4.19 -17.14 5.61
CA SER A 166 4.76 -17.66 6.86
C SER A 166 6.12 -18.30 6.66
N ARG A 167 6.31 -19.06 5.58
CA ARG A 167 7.59 -19.70 5.23
C ARG A 167 8.67 -18.66 4.94
N HIS A 168 8.35 -17.65 4.14
CA HIS A 168 9.31 -16.61 3.75
C HIS A 168 9.62 -15.61 4.87
N ALA A 169 8.70 -15.40 5.81
CA ALA A 169 8.93 -14.53 6.97
C ALA A 169 10.06 -15.01 7.90
N ALA A 170 10.49 -16.25 7.80
CA ALA A 170 11.68 -16.74 8.50
C ALA A 170 12.99 -16.15 7.97
N GLN A 171 13.01 -15.63 6.74
CA GLN A 171 14.20 -15.13 6.05
C GLN A 171 14.09 -13.69 5.56
N LEU A 172 12.90 -13.13 5.55
CA LEU A 172 12.58 -11.77 5.13
C LEU A 172 11.85 -11.05 6.25
N PRO A 173 12.10 -9.76 6.47
CA PRO A 173 11.34 -8.94 7.40
C PRO A 173 9.96 -8.60 6.79
N LEU A 174 9.16 -9.63 6.47
CA LEU A 174 7.85 -9.45 5.86
C LEU A 174 6.88 -8.82 6.84
N ASP A 175 6.21 -7.78 6.40
CA ASP A 175 5.02 -7.20 7.01
C ASP A 175 3.93 -7.01 5.94
N GLY A 176 2.80 -6.45 6.31
CA GLY A 176 1.79 -6.14 5.31
C GLY A 176 0.40 -6.62 5.66
N GLU A 177 -0.46 -6.63 4.66
CA GLU A 177 -1.90 -6.79 4.85
C GLU A 177 -2.49 -7.81 3.87
N ILE A 178 -3.45 -8.60 4.36
CA ILE A 178 -4.42 -9.32 3.54
C ILE A 178 -5.55 -8.35 3.28
N VAL A 179 -5.91 -8.15 2.01
CA VAL A 179 -7.03 -7.30 1.60
C VAL A 179 -8.13 -8.19 1.04
N PHE A 180 -9.25 -8.23 1.75
CA PHE A 180 -10.42 -9.02 1.37
C PHE A 180 -11.23 -8.31 0.25
N PRO A 181 -12.08 -9.03 -0.50
CA PRO A 181 -12.80 -8.50 -1.67
C PRO A 181 -13.57 -7.20 -1.44
N GLY A 182 -14.03 -6.93 -0.23
CA GLY A 182 -14.69 -5.66 0.13
C GLY A 182 -13.75 -4.53 0.53
N GLY A 183 -12.42 -4.64 0.30
CA GLY A 183 -11.43 -3.63 0.67
C GLY A 183 -11.05 -3.62 2.16
N GLN A 184 -11.51 -4.63 2.93
CA GLN A 184 -11.14 -4.81 4.33
C GLN A 184 -9.72 -5.36 4.42
N ALA A 185 -8.81 -4.62 5.05
CA ALA A 185 -7.42 -5.05 5.20
C ALA A 185 -7.11 -5.42 6.65
N VAL A 186 -6.40 -6.53 6.84
CA VAL A 186 -5.93 -7.04 8.13
C VAL A 186 -4.45 -7.36 8.03
N SER A 187 -3.66 -7.04 9.07
CA SER A 187 -2.27 -7.51 9.11
C SER A 187 -2.22 -9.04 8.98
N TRP A 188 -1.42 -9.55 8.04
CA TRP A 188 -1.30 -11.00 7.85
C TRP A 188 -0.74 -11.71 9.10
N LYS A 189 0.06 -11.03 9.90
CA LYS A 189 0.58 -11.56 11.18
C LYS A 189 -0.53 -11.66 12.22
N GLU A 190 -1.38 -10.65 12.32
CA GLU A 190 -2.55 -10.64 13.20
C GLU A 190 -3.56 -11.70 12.77
N TRP A 191 -3.82 -11.82 11.46
CA TRP A 191 -4.68 -12.86 10.90
C TRP A 191 -4.20 -14.26 11.30
N ARG A 192 -2.92 -14.55 11.11
CA ARG A 192 -2.31 -15.84 11.48
C ARG A 192 -2.51 -16.16 12.96
N MET A 193 -2.39 -15.18 13.84
CA MET A 193 -2.62 -15.39 15.28
C MET A 193 -4.09 -15.63 15.59
N ALA A 194 -5.00 -14.88 14.96
CA ALA A 194 -6.43 -14.98 15.20
C ALA A 194 -7.04 -16.30 14.69
N ILE A 195 -6.47 -16.92 13.66
CA ILE A 195 -6.90 -18.24 13.19
C ILE A 195 -6.43 -19.35 14.17
N ALA A 196 -5.24 -19.21 14.74
CA ALA A 196 -4.73 -20.16 15.73
C ALA A 196 -5.44 -20.03 17.09
N HIS A 197 -5.79 -18.80 17.46
CA HIS A 197 -6.45 -18.47 18.72
C HIS A 197 -7.60 -17.49 18.42
N PRO A 198 -8.85 -17.98 18.29
CA PRO A 198 -9.98 -17.17 17.85
C PRO A 198 -10.09 -15.85 18.61
N ALA A 199 -9.93 -14.76 17.89
CA ALA A 199 -9.96 -13.41 18.40
C ALA A 199 -10.51 -12.46 17.32
N LYS A 200 -10.93 -11.26 17.74
CA LYS A 200 -11.22 -10.18 16.80
C LYS A 200 -9.92 -9.62 16.22
N VAL A 201 -9.97 -9.23 14.95
CA VAL A 201 -8.88 -8.62 14.23
C VAL A 201 -9.16 -7.14 13.95
N ILE A 202 -8.10 -6.33 13.85
CA ILE A 202 -8.20 -4.94 13.45
C ILE A 202 -8.35 -4.86 11.93
N VAL A 203 -9.53 -4.49 11.50
CA VAL A 203 -9.85 -4.25 10.08
C VAL A 203 -9.62 -2.79 9.76
N LYS A 204 -8.79 -2.56 8.76
CA LYS A 204 -8.47 -1.23 8.23
C LYS A 204 -9.15 -1.08 6.87
N GLU A 205 -10.04 -0.13 6.77
CA GLU A 205 -10.77 0.23 5.54
C GLU A 205 -10.34 1.62 5.06
N LEU A 206 -10.82 2.03 3.91
CA LEU A 206 -10.50 3.37 3.37
C LEU A 206 -10.98 4.49 4.30
N ARG A 207 -12.15 4.34 4.94
CA ARG A 207 -12.78 5.37 5.79
C ARG A 207 -12.82 5.01 7.27
N SER A 208 -12.54 3.77 7.65
CA SER A 208 -12.69 3.31 9.03
C SER A 208 -11.59 2.38 9.50
N VAL A 209 -11.49 2.24 10.83
CA VAL A 209 -10.76 1.16 11.50
C VAL A 209 -11.71 0.59 12.55
N ARG A 210 -11.91 -0.72 12.53
CA ARG A 210 -12.82 -1.42 13.45
C ARG A 210 -12.30 -2.80 13.82
N LEU A 211 -12.86 -3.37 14.86
CA LEU A 211 -12.67 -4.78 15.19
C LEU A 211 -13.74 -5.62 14.48
N ALA A 212 -13.34 -6.76 13.92
CA ALA A 212 -14.25 -7.73 13.33
C ALA A 212 -13.85 -9.16 13.67
N ASP A 213 -14.82 -10.05 13.61
CA ASP A 213 -14.58 -11.48 13.72
C ASP A 213 -14.04 -12.02 12.37
N THR A 214 -13.11 -12.96 12.43
CA THR A 214 -12.51 -13.57 11.23
C THR A 214 -13.56 -14.23 10.33
N ALA A 215 -14.62 -14.80 10.90
CA ALA A 215 -15.70 -15.44 10.15
C ALA A 215 -16.40 -14.45 9.17
N SER A 216 -16.58 -13.19 9.57
CA SER A 216 -17.21 -12.18 8.71
C SER A 216 -16.35 -11.82 7.49
N LEU A 217 -15.04 -11.89 7.62
CA LEU A 217 -14.10 -11.66 6.52
C LEU A 217 -14.00 -12.89 5.60
N LEU A 218 -13.96 -14.08 6.18
CA LEU A 218 -13.99 -15.34 5.42
C LEU A 218 -15.25 -15.48 4.57
N ALA A 219 -16.39 -14.95 5.03
CA ALA A 219 -17.64 -14.98 4.27
C ALA A 219 -17.62 -14.08 3.00
N THR A 220 -16.62 -13.22 2.83
CA THR A 220 -16.45 -12.40 1.62
C THR A 220 -15.65 -13.13 0.52
N LEU A 221 -15.02 -14.25 0.84
CA LEU A 221 -14.26 -15.07 -0.10
C LEU A 221 -15.16 -16.10 -0.77
N GLU A 222 -14.85 -16.42 -2.02
CA GLU A 222 -15.50 -17.52 -2.71
C GLU A 222 -15.17 -18.85 -2.05
N ASP A 223 -16.15 -19.74 -1.94
CA ASP A 223 -15.90 -21.13 -1.59
C ASP A 223 -15.26 -21.81 -2.81
N ALA A 224 -14.12 -22.46 -2.61
CA ALA A 224 -13.38 -23.14 -3.66
C ALA A 224 -14.08 -24.44 -4.10
#